data_13c796ca3f275561f17b259035660771
#
_entry.id   13c796ca3f275561f17b259035660771
#
_cell.length_a   1.000
_cell.length_b   1.000
_cell.length_c   1.000
_cell.angle_alpha   90.00
_cell.angle_beta   90.00
_cell.angle_gamma   90.00
#
_symmetry.space_group_name_H-M   'P 1'
#
loop_
_entity.id
_entity.type
_entity.pdbx_description
1 polymer ?
#
loop_
_entity_poly.entity_id
_entity_poly.type
_entity_poly.pdbx_seq_one_letter_code
_entity_poly.pdbx_strand_id
1 'polypeptide(L)'
;MQEQIVQAKIQEQEYKKQQQEQAAEAYMQNVFEALRPAEINGLKLDKKTQAQLYTGLVQPQYPSINGRPTNLLGHLLEKYQFVEPNYSLIAEALWLLSDPDSYRSELKKQGKNAAVEQTVRQLKTEQSRKNSSGNYQEEEEQRPRKVARPQNIFKR
;
A
#
# COMPACT_ATOMS: atom_id res chain seq x y z
N MET A 1 34.01 32.76 -40.95
CA MET A 1 32.95 31.69 -41.00
C MET A 1 33.06 30.69 -39.85
N GLN A 2 34.19 30.14 -39.50
CA GLN A 2 34.32 29.15 -38.41
C GLN A 2 33.98 29.72 -37.03
N GLU A 3 34.39 30.94 -36.74
CA GLU A 3 34.09 31.60 -35.45
C GLU A 3 32.60 31.85 -35.21
N GLN A 4 31.83 32.18 -36.25
CA GLN A 4 30.39 32.39 -36.17
C GLN A 4 29.64 31.11 -35.90
N ILE A 5 30.12 29.97 -36.46
CA ILE A 5 29.54 28.65 -36.22
C ILE A 5 29.82 28.20 -34.78
N VAL A 6 31.00 28.47 -34.25
CA VAL A 6 31.38 28.16 -32.88
C VAL A 6 30.56 28.98 -31.89
N GLN A 7 30.39 30.27 -32.13
CA GLN A 7 29.58 31.17 -31.29
C GLN A 7 28.11 30.75 -31.31
N ALA A 8 27.56 30.41 -32.46
CA ALA A 8 26.17 29.91 -32.56
C ALA A 8 25.96 28.60 -31.79
N LYS A 9 26.92 27.69 -31.83
CA LYS A 9 26.88 26.44 -31.03
C LYS A 9 26.95 26.69 -29.53
N ILE A 10 27.80 27.63 -29.11
CA ILE A 10 27.91 28.02 -27.69
C ILE A 10 26.57 28.61 -27.21
N GLN A 11 25.99 29.52 -27.95
CA GLN A 11 24.71 30.15 -27.64
C GLN A 11 23.58 29.11 -27.58
N GLU A 12 23.55 28.14 -28.52
CA GLU A 12 22.59 27.07 -28.51
C GLU A 12 22.75 26.15 -27.29
N GLN A 13 23.97 25.84 -26.90
CA GLN A 13 24.26 25.05 -25.70
C GLN A 13 23.87 25.78 -24.41
N GLU A 14 24.16 27.06 -24.31
CA GLU A 14 23.78 27.91 -23.17
C GLU A 14 22.26 28.01 -23.07
N TYR A 15 21.58 28.21 -24.16
CA TYR A 15 20.11 28.27 -24.21
C TYR A 15 19.50 26.95 -23.79
N LYS A 16 19.99 25.81 -24.29
CA LYS A 16 19.54 24.47 -23.87
C LYS A 16 19.80 24.23 -22.39
N LYS A 17 20.94 24.66 -21.88
CA LYS A 17 21.28 24.54 -20.47
C LYS A 17 20.33 25.37 -19.60
N GLN A 18 20.06 26.61 -19.97
CA GLN A 18 19.09 27.45 -19.25
C GLN A 18 17.67 26.84 -19.25
N GLN A 19 17.22 26.30 -20.39
CA GLN A 19 15.92 25.62 -20.45
C GLN A 19 15.87 24.40 -19.54
N GLN A 20 16.96 23.61 -19.49
CA GLN A 20 17.03 22.44 -18.61
C GLN A 20 17.03 22.83 -17.13
N GLU A 21 17.76 23.89 -16.77
CA GLU A 21 17.78 24.42 -15.40
C GLU A 21 16.40 24.94 -14.98
N GLN A 22 15.73 25.72 -15.83
CA GLN A 22 14.37 26.21 -15.57
C GLN A 22 13.36 25.07 -15.46
N ALA A 23 13.46 24.06 -16.33
CA ALA A 23 12.60 22.88 -16.25
C ALA A 23 12.84 22.07 -14.98
N ALA A 24 14.09 21.94 -14.55
CA ALA A 24 14.45 21.25 -13.30
C ALA A 24 13.94 22.02 -12.07
N GLU A 25 14.08 23.34 -12.04
CA GLU A 25 13.54 24.18 -10.96
C GLU A 25 12.01 24.10 -10.89
N ALA A 26 11.34 24.22 -12.04
CA ALA A 26 9.88 24.07 -12.12
C ALA A 26 9.42 22.69 -11.64
N TYR A 27 10.14 21.63 -12.01
CA TYR A 27 9.86 20.28 -11.55
C TYR A 27 10.01 20.16 -10.02
N MET A 28 11.11 20.67 -9.46
CA MET A 28 11.33 20.65 -8.01
C MET A 28 10.22 21.40 -7.26
N GLN A 29 9.84 22.56 -7.76
CA GLN A 29 8.79 23.37 -7.16
C GLN A 29 7.43 22.68 -7.23
N ASN A 30 7.08 22.09 -8.36
CA ASN A 30 5.82 21.35 -8.52
C ASN A 30 5.76 20.13 -7.61
N VAL A 31 6.85 19.39 -7.44
CA VAL A 31 6.93 18.26 -6.50
C VAL A 31 6.80 18.74 -5.06
N PHE A 32 7.46 19.85 -4.72
CA PHE A 32 7.35 20.46 -3.39
C PHE A 32 5.91 20.87 -3.06
N GLU A 33 5.24 21.54 -3.99
CA GLU A 33 3.85 21.96 -3.82
C GLU A 33 2.88 20.77 -3.71
N ALA A 34 3.11 19.72 -4.49
CA ALA A 34 2.31 18.49 -4.42
C ALA A 34 2.46 17.75 -3.07
N LEU A 35 3.63 17.80 -2.45
CA LEU A 35 3.92 17.14 -1.17
C LEU A 35 3.68 18.05 0.05
N ARG A 36 3.58 19.36 -0.15
CA ARG A 36 3.42 20.37 0.92
C ARG A 36 2.23 20.10 1.85
N PRO A 37 1.05 19.68 1.39
CA PRO A 37 -0.08 19.38 2.27
C PRO A 37 0.15 18.20 3.23
N ALA A 38 1.26 17.44 3.08
CA ALA A 38 1.53 16.20 3.79
C ALA A 38 0.38 15.17 3.66
N GLU A 39 -0.34 15.23 2.56
CA GLU A 39 -1.45 14.35 2.21
C GLU A 39 -1.47 14.10 0.71
N ILE A 40 -1.57 12.83 0.32
CA ILE A 40 -1.72 12.42 -1.07
C ILE A 40 -2.99 11.57 -1.19
N ASN A 41 -3.99 12.08 -1.92
CA ASN A 41 -5.25 11.36 -2.20
C ASN A 41 -5.95 10.81 -0.95
N GLY A 42 -5.97 11.58 0.14
CA GLY A 42 -6.58 11.19 1.40
C GLY A 42 -5.66 10.40 2.34
N LEU A 43 -4.44 10.08 1.92
CA LEU A 43 -3.42 9.43 2.75
C LEU A 43 -2.52 10.48 3.38
N LYS A 44 -2.49 10.51 4.71
CA LYS A 44 -1.60 11.42 5.46
C LYS A 44 -0.16 10.90 5.41
N LEU A 45 0.77 11.82 5.16
CA LEU A 45 2.19 11.56 5.15
C LEU A 45 2.82 12.04 6.46
N ASP A 46 3.66 11.22 7.05
CA ASP A 46 4.56 11.67 8.11
C ASP A 46 5.74 12.45 7.51
N LYS A 47 6.41 13.25 8.32
CA LYS A 47 7.52 14.11 7.86
C LYS A 47 8.66 13.32 7.21
N LYS A 48 8.92 12.13 7.71
CA LYS A 48 9.96 11.25 7.17
C LYS A 48 9.60 10.76 5.77
N THR A 49 8.39 10.26 5.59
CA THR A 49 7.89 9.79 4.29
C THR A 49 7.81 10.94 3.29
N GLN A 50 7.32 12.10 3.70
CA GLN A 50 7.29 13.31 2.86
C GLN A 50 8.68 13.70 2.35
N ALA A 51 9.68 13.71 3.24
CA ALA A 51 11.07 14.02 2.87
C ALA A 51 11.66 12.95 1.94
N GLN A 52 11.38 11.68 2.18
CA GLN A 52 11.84 10.57 1.32
C GLN A 52 11.23 10.65 -0.08
N LEU A 53 9.95 10.94 -0.20
CA LEU A 53 9.28 11.10 -1.49
C LEU A 53 9.83 12.29 -2.26
N TYR A 54 10.00 13.43 -1.59
CA TYR A 54 10.61 14.61 -2.21
C TYR A 54 12.01 14.33 -2.74
N THR A 55 12.88 13.81 -1.88
CA THR A 55 14.27 13.49 -2.23
C THR A 55 14.32 12.46 -3.36
N GLY A 56 13.49 11.43 -3.27
CA GLY A 56 13.44 10.36 -4.28
C GLY A 56 12.96 10.82 -5.65
N LEU A 57 12.14 11.85 -5.72
CA LEU A 57 11.64 12.40 -6.97
C LEU A 57 12.58 13.47 -7.56
N VAL A 58 13.23 14.26 -6.71
CA VAL A 58 13.99 15.46 -7.13
C VAL A 58 15.48 15.18 -7.33
N GLN A 59 16.09 14.35 -6.47
CA GLN A 59 17.54 14.18 -6.49
C GLN A 59 17.97 13.05 -7.43
N PRO A 60 18.75 13.33 -8.48
CA PRO A 60 19.29 12.32 -9.39
C PRO A 60 20.58 11.72 -8.83
N GLN A 61 20.50 10.95 -7.75
CA GLN A 61 21.65 10.37 -7.05
C GLN A 61 21.84 8.88 -7.31
N TYR A 62 20.92 8.23 -8.01
CA TYR A 62 20.91 6.79 -8.19
C TYR A 62 21.43 6.39 -9.56
N PRO A 63 22.17 5.28 -9.64
CA PRO A 63 22.68 4.78 -10.91
C PRO A 63 21.53 4.27 -11.80
N SER A 64 21.65 4.54 -13.10
CA SER A 64 20.78 4.01 -14.15
C SER A 64 21.54 3.06 -15.05
N ILE A 65 20.83 2.16 -15.71
CA ILE A 65 21.38 1.25 -16.73
C ILE A 65 22.03 2.03 -17.88
N ASN A 66 21.54 3.22 -18.18
CA ASN A 66 22.09 4.10 -19.21
C ASN A 66 23.39 4.84 -18.81
N GLY A 67 23.90 4.61 -17.60
CA GLY A 67 25.09 5.28 -17.06
C GLY A 67 24.89 6.73 -16.64
N ARG A 68 23.69 7.29 -16.78
CA ARG A 68 23.33 8.63 -16.29
C ARG A 68 22.64 8.53 -14.93
N PRO A 69 22.92 9.44 -13.98
CA PRO A 69 22.21 9.42 -12.71
C PRO A 69 20.71 9.69 -12.92
N THR A 70 19.87 8.96 -12.20
CA THR A 70 18.42 9.09 -12.20
C THR A 70 17.89 9.29 -10.78
N ASN A 71 16.63 9.67 -10.65
CA ASN A 71 15.98 9.76 -9.35
C ASN A 71 15.61 8.36 -8.81
N LEU A 72 15.17 8.29 -7.56
CA LEU A 72 14.82 7.02 -6.93
C LEU A 72 13.70 6.30 -7.67
N LEU A 73 12.70 7.03 -8.19
CA LEU A 73 11.60 6.43 -8.95
C LEU A 73 12.12 5.69 -10.19
N GLY A 74 12.95 6.35 -11.02
CA GLY A 74 13.55 5.74 -12.19
C GLY A 74 14.44 4.55 -11.85
N HIS A 75 15.26 4.68 -10.80
CA HIS A 75 16.12 3.61 -10.30
C HIS A 75 15.32 2.37 -9.87
N LEU A 76 14.26 2.54 -9.09
CA LEU A 76 13.43 1.42 -8.64
C LEU A 76 12.67 0.76 -9.80
N LEU A 77 12.16 1.53 -10.75
CA LEU A 77 11.52 0.99 -11.94
C LEU A 77 12.49 0.14 -12.77
N GLU A 78 13.71 0.61 -12.98
CA GLU A 78 14.75 -0.16 -13.67
C GLU A 78 15.19 -1.40 -12.88
N LYS A 79 15.37 -1.26 -11.58
CA LYS A 79 15.75 -2.37 -10.69
C LYS A 79 14.78 -3.53 -10.77
N TYR A 80 13.48 -3.26 -10.62
CA TYR A 80 12.46 -4.29 -10.62
C TYR A 80 12.02 -4.77 -12.00
N GLN A 81 12.43 -4.11 -13.06
CA GLN A 81 12.24 -4.59 -14.44
C GLN A 81 13.39 -5.48 -14.91
N PHE A 82 14.64 -5.13 -14.58
CA PHE A 82 15.80 -5.70 -15.27
C PHE A 82 16.85 -6.33 -14.33
N VAL A 83 17.08 -5.76 -13.14
CA VAL A 83 18.17 -6.19 -12.26
C VAL A 83 17.71 -7.28 -11.29
N GLU A 84 16.66 -7.03 -10.57
CA GLU A 84 15.98 -7.96 -9.64
C GLU A 84 14.49 -8.03 -10.02
N PRO A 85 14.12 -8.79 -11.07
CA PRO A 85 12.80 -8.72 -11.65
C PRO A 85 11.68 -9.04 -10.65
N ASN A 86 10.75 -8.12 -10.51
CA ASN A 86 9.49 -8.32 -9.79
C ASN A 86 8.34 -7.80 -10.66
N TYR A 87 7.93 -8.62 -11.59
CA TYR A 87 6.93 -8.22 -12.60
C TYR A 87 5.55 -7.96 -12.01
N SER A 88 5.18 -8.61 -10.92
CA SER A 88 3.93 -8.33 -10.21
C SER A 88 3.90 -6.91 -9.66
N LEU A 89 4.98 -6.47 -9.02
CA LEU A 89 5.12 -5.12 -8.49
C LEU A 89 5.14 -4.08 -9.61
N ILE A 90 5.83 -4.35 -10.70
CA ILE A 90 5.89 -3.46 -11.87
C ILE A 90 4.53 -3.36 -12.55
N ALA A 91 3.80 -4.45 -12.71
CA ALA A 91 2.44 -4.44 -13.26
C ALA A 91 1.47 -3.65 -12.37
N GLU A 92 1.56 -3.80 -11.06
CA GLU A 92 0.79 -3.03 -10.10
C GLU A 92 1.11 -1.53 -10.18
N ALA A 93 2.38 -1.17 -10.23
CA ALA A 93 2.82 0.20 -10.40
C ALA A 93 2.33 0.80 -11.73
N LEU A 94 2.40 0.04 -12.82
CA LEU A 94 1.89 0.46 -14.12
C LEU A 94 0.37 0.67 -14.08
N TRP A 95 -0.37 -0.20 -13.43
CA TRP A 95 -1.81 -0.03 -13.25
C TRP A 95 -2.14 1.22 -12.46
N LEU A 96 -1.46 1.43 -11.32
CA LEU A 96 -1.61 2.65 -10.52
C LEU A 96 -1.30 3.92 -11.32
N LEU A 97 -0.28 3.91 -12.15
CA LEU A 97 0.13 5.08 -12.94
C LEU A 97 -0.77 5.32 -14.15
N SER A 98 -1.27 4.27 -14.80
CA SER A 98 -2.10 4.37 -16.00
C SER A 98 -3.58 4.64 -15.72
N ASP A 99 -4.13 4.04 -14.66
CA ASP A 99 -5.52 4.20 -14.23
C ASP A 99 -5.62 4.19 -12.68
N PRO A 100 -5.25 5.31 -12.04
CA PRO A 100 -5.21 5.38 -10.58
C PRO A 100 -6.57 5.18 -9.92
N ASP A 101 -7.66 5.63 -10.55
CA ASP A 101 -9.00 5.54 -10.00
C ASP A 101 -9.52 4.10 -9.97
N SER A 102 -9.29 3.34 -11.04
CA SER A 102 -9.61 1.91 -11.11
C SER A 102 -8.81 1.12 -10.07
N TYR A 103 -7.51 1.33 -9.99
CA TYR A 103 -6.65 0.66 -9.03
C TYR A 103 -7.10 0.90 -7.57
N ARG A 104 -7.36 2.14 -7.22
CA ARG A 104 -7.83 2.52 -5.86
C ARG A 104 -9.23 1.98 -5.56
N SER A 105 -10.12 1.96 -6.55
CA SER A 105 -11.44 1.36 -6.42
C SER A 105 -11.38 -0.13 -6.11
N GLU A 106 -10.51 -0.87 -6.79
CA GLU A 106 -10.31 -2.31 -6.53
C GLU A 106 -9.71 -2.55 -5.15
N LEU A 107 -8.73 -1.76 -4.71
CA LEU A 107 -8.19 -1.84 -3.35
C LEU A 107 -9.25 -1.61 -2.28
N LYS A 108 -10.13 -0.62 -2.49
CA LYS A 108 -11.25 -0.35 -1.56
C LYS A 108 -12.25 -1.50 -1.52
N LYS A 109 -12.57 -2.11 -2.66
CA LYS A 109 -13.43 -3.29 -2.72
C LYS A 109 -12.82 -4.46 -1.96
N GLN A 110 -11.55 -4.76 -2.18
CA GLN A 110 -10.84 -5.82 -1.45
C GLN A 110 -10.82 -5.57 0.05
N GLY A 111 -10.54 -4.33 0.49
CA GLY A 111 -10.57 -3.95 1.89
C GLY A 111 -11.94 -4.11 2.53
N LYS A 112 -13.01 -3.70 1.85
CA LYS A 112 -14.39 -3.90 2.32
C LYS A 112 -14.75 -5.38 2.41
N ASN A 113 -14.43 -6.17 1.39
CA ASN A 113 -14.72 -7.61 1.38
C ASN A 113 -13.98 -8.33 2.50
N ALA A 114 -12.71 -8.01 2.73
CA ALA A 114 -11.94 -8.58 3.84
C ALA A 114 -12.53 -8.21 5.21
N ALA A 115 -12.96 -6.96 5.40
CA ALA A 115 -13.60 -6.51 6.64
C ALA A 115 -14.94 -7.21 6.88
N VAL A 116 -15.77 -7.36 5.85
CA VAL A 116 -17.06 -8.09 5.92
C VAL A 116 -16.83 -9.55 6.25
N GLU A 117 -15.89 -10.21 5.58
CA GLU A 117 -15.57 -11.62 5.84
C GLU A 117 -15.08 -11.83 7.28
N GLN A 118 -14.23 -10.95 7.78
CA GLN A 118 -13.77 -11.00 9.18
C GLN A 118 -14.94 -10.84 10.16
N THR A 119 -15.83 -9.88 9.92
CA THR A 119 -17.03 -9.68 10.75
C THR A 119 -17.94 -10.90 10.74
N VAL A 120 -18.20 -11.48 9.56
CA VAL A 120 -19.01 -12.70 9.43
C VAL A 120 -18.38 -13.89 10.18
N ARG A 121 -17.07 -14.06 10.10
CA ARG A 121 -16.35 -15.11 10.85
C ARG A 121 -16.50 -14.92 12.36
N GLN A 122 -16.37 -13.69 12.85
CA GLN A 122 -16.55 -13.39 14.28
C GLN A 122 -17.96 -13.69 14.74
N LEU A 123 -19.00 -13.26 14.00
CA LEU A 123 -20.40 -13.55 14.31
C LEU A 123 -20.71 -15.05 14.34
N LYS A 124 -20.20 -15.82 13.38
CA LYS A 124 -20.34 -17.28 13.38
C LYS A 124 -19.69 -17.93 14.59
N THR A 125 -18.52 -17.47 14.99
CA THR A 125 -17.81 -18.00 16.17
C THR A 125 -18.58 -17.71 17.46
N GLU A 126 -19.14 -16.51 17.59
CA GLU A 126 -19.97 -16.13 18.75
C GLU A 126 -21.28 -16.95 18.82
N GLN A 127 -21.95 -17.15 17.67
CA GLN A 127 -23.13 -18.02 17.61
C GLN A 127 -22.83 -19.47 17.99
N SER A 128 -21.70 -20.01 17.51
CA SER A 128 -21.28 -21.36 17.85
C SER A 128 -21.00 -21.51 19.36
N ARG A 129 -20.40 -20.50 19.98
CA ARG A 129 -20.18 -20.48 21.45
C ARG A 129 -21.49 -20.42 22.24
N LYS A 130 -22.45 -19.59 21.80
CA LYS A 130 -23.76 -19.50 22.44
C LYS A 130 -24.54 -20.83 22.34
N ASN A 131 -24.50 -21.46 21.16
CA ASN A 131 -25.18 -22.76 20.96
C ASN A 131 -24.53 -23.88 21.78
N SER A 132 -23.21 -23.92 21.91
CA SER A 132 -22.54 -24.92 22.74
C SER A 132 -22.81 -24.71 24.24
N SER A 133 -22.92 -23.46 24.69
CA SER A 133 -23.29 -23.12 26.07
C SER A 133 -24.75 -23.49 26.40
N GLY A 134 -25.66 -23.35 25.42
CA GLY A 134 -27.07 -23.76 25.59
C GLY A 134 -27.27 -25.27 25.71
N ASN A 135 -26.49 -26.08 24.97
CA ASN A 135 -26.56 -27.52 25.02
C ASN A 135 -26.10 -28.12 26.37
N TYR A 136 -25.15 -27.50 27.06
CA TYR A 136 -24.73 -27.96 28.38
C TYR A 136 -25.80 -27.74 29.47
N GLN A 137 -26.65 -26.73 29.33
CA GLN A 137 -27.76 -26.49 30.27
C GLN A 137 -28.92 -27.45 30.07
N GLU A 138 -29.24 -27.83 28.82
CA GLU A 138 -30.29 -28.81 28.55
C GLU A 138 -29.92 -30.24 28.97
N GLU A 139 -28.64 -30.63 28.91
CA GLU A 139 -28.20 -31.96 29.39
C GLU A 139 -28.21 -32.08 30.92
N GLU A 140 -28.02 -30.99 31.68
CA GLU A 140 -28.15 -31.04 33.15
C GLU A 140 -29.61 -31.16 33.63
N GLU A 141 -30.56 -30.60 32.91
CA GLU A 141 -32.00 -30.72 33.26
C GLU A 141 -32.60 -32.10 32.90
N GLN A 142 -32.01 -32.89 32.01
CA GLN A 142 -32.48 -34.20 31.59
C GLN A 142 -31.86 -35.38 32.34
N ARG A 143 -30.99 -35.16 33.34
CA ARG A 143 -30.52 -36.27 34.18
C ARG A 143 -31.67 -36.72 35.09
N PRO A 144 -32.18 -37.98 34.96
CA PRO A 144 -33.23 -38.45 35.84
C PRO A 144 -32.70 -38.42 37.29
N ARG A 145 -33.40 -37.72 38.15
CA ARG A 145 -33.15 -37.76 39.58
C ARG A 145 -33.21 -39.24 40.00
N LYS A 146 -32.08 -39.77 40.50
CA LYS A 146 -32.06 -41.10 41.11
C LYS A 146 -33.04 -41.09 42.26
N VAL A 147 -34.19 -41.74 42.04
CA VAL A 147 -35.16 -41.96 43.10
C VAL A 147 -34.46 -42.90 44.10
N ALA A 148 -34.33 -42.43 45.33
CA ALA A 148 -33.81 -43.25 46.42
C ALA A 148 -34.69 -44.47 46.56
N ARG A 149 -34.12 -45.67 46.45
CA ARG A 149 -34.87 -46.94 46.71
C ARG A 149 -35.33 -46.89 48.13
N PRO A 150 -36.63 -47.18 48.39
CA PRO A 150 -37.14 -47.33 49.76
C PRO A 150 -36.38 -48.46 50.45
N GLN A 151 -35.83 -48.17 51.60
CA GLN A 151 -35.18 -49.22 52.38
C GLN A 151 -36.28 -50.24 52.85
N ASN A 152 -36.02 -51.51 52.63
CA ASN A 152 -36.86 -52.58 53.06
C ASN A 152 -37.03 -52.53 54.59
N ILE A 153 -38.29 -52.25 55.02
CA ILE A 153 -38.64 -52.11 56.44
C ILE A 153 -38.96 -53.49 57.04
N PHE A 154 -38.76 -54.59 56.35
CA PHE A 154 -38.97 -55.91 56.87
C PHE A 154 -37.68 -56.61 57.25
N LYS A 155 -37.23 -56.35 58.51
CA LYS A 155 -36.42 -57.28 59.28
C LYS A 155 -37.35 -57.92 60.31
N ARG A 156 -37.63 -59.19 60.13
CA ARG A 156 -37.95 -60.07 61.21
C ARG A 156 -36.67 -60.64 61.79
#